data_383371f852c1fada7e9d1e9f22097cad
#
_entry.id   383371f852c1fada7e9d1e9f22097cad
#
_cell.length_a   1.000
_cell.length_b   1.000
_cell.length_c   1.000
_cell.angle_alpha   90.00
_cell.angle_beta   90.00
_cell.angle_gamma   90.00
#
_symmetry.space_group_name_H-M   'P 1'
#
loop_
_entity.id
_entity.type
_entity.pdbx_description
1 polymer ?
#
loop_
_entity_poly.entity_id
_entity_poly.type
_entity_poly.pdbx_seq_one_letter_code
_entity_poly.pdbx_strand_id
1 'polypeptide(L)'
;CVELPQLESVVNALGTAVAERLANGTNPTRTGNRHPAYSPHGAFRCADDPGSVNSPDRWVVVACRDDAEWMRVAGVLGHGDIAQDGRFNSRVARKDNEDELEGLINSWTAGWKAEELCAALQAAGVPAGVVQNAQDMLDRDPHLKDREYYQYVEHAEAGREAHDSPAARLSETPGWVPGPAPLMGEHTMDVCERIIGLTMDEIADLLAEGVLV
;
A
#
# COMPACT_ATOMS: atom_id res chain seq x y z
N CYS A 1 15.01 -28.68 2.58
CA CYS A 1 13.80 -28.29 1.86
C CYS A 1 12.94 -27.45 2.81
N VAL A 2 12.37 -26.35 2.33
CA VAL A 2 11.39 -25.53 3.05
C VAL A 2 10.10 -25.59 2.26
N GLU A 3 9.02 -26.04 2.91
CA GLU A 3 7.69 -26.07 2.31
C GLU A 3 6.86 -24.93 2.91
N LEU A 4 6.29 -24.08 2.07
CA LEU A 4 5.47 -22.93 2.47
C LEU A 4 4.17 -22.90 1.65
N PRO A 5 3.17 -23.72 2.04
CA PRO A 5 1.87 -23.73 1.37
C PRO A 5 1.17 -22.38 1.51
N GLN A 6 0.72 -21.80 0.41
CA GLN A 6 0.05 -20.49 0.39
C GLN A 6 -1.20 -20.46 1.28
N LEU A 7 -2.01 -21.51 1.24
CA LEU A 7 -3.23 -21.61 2.05
C LEU A 7 -2.94 -21.53 3.55
N GLU A 8 -1.98 -22.32 4.03
CA GLU A 8 -1.63 -22.37 5.46
C GLU A 8 -1.03 -21.02 5.91
N SER A 9 -0.21 -20.39 5.08
CA SER A 9 0.35 -19.06 5.34
C SER A 9 -0.76 -18.01 5.48
N VAL A 10 -1.76 -18.03 4.61
CA VAL A 10 -2.92 -17.11 4.67
C VAL A 10 -3.78 -17.40 5.90
N VAL A 11 -4.06 -18.67 6.21
CA VAL A 11 -4.82 -19.04 7.42
C VAL A 11 -4.14 -18.55 8.68
N ASN A 12 -2.81 -18.65 8.76
CA ASN A 12 -2.05 -18.14 9.89
C ASN A 12 -2.20 -16.60 10.06
N ALA A 13 -2.29 -15.86 8.96
CA ALA A 13 -2.55 -14.42 8.98
C ALA A 13 -3.99 -14.07 9.42
N LEU A 14 -4.94 -15.01 9.32
CA LEU A 14 -6.34 -14.83 9.71
C LEU A 14 -6.61 -15.15 11.20
N GLY A 15 -5.59 -15.16 12.06
CA GLY A 15 -5.70 -15.58 13.46
C GLY A 15 -6.83 -14.90 14.26
N THR A 16 -7.05 -13.59 14.04
CA THR A 16 -8.14 -12.86 14.70
C THR A 16 -9.52 -13.33 14.24
N ALA A 17 -9.71 -13.63 12.97
CA ALA A 17 -10.97 -14.14 12.42
C ALA A 17 -11.27 -15.57 12.94
N VAL A 18 -10.25 -16.39 13.05
CA VAL A 18 -10.36 -17.74 13.66
C VAL A 18 -10.72 -17.63 15.13
N ALA A 19 -10.05 -16.74 15.87
CA ALA A 19 -10.35 -16.51 17.29
C ALA A 19 -11.80 -16.01 17.50
N GLU A 20 -12.26 -15.07 16.66
CA GLU A 20 -13.64 -14.58 16.68
C GLU A 20 -14.66 -15.71 16.45
N ARG A 21 -14.38 -16.57 15.48
CA ARG A 21 -15.24 -17.73 15.22
C ARG A 21 -15.30 -18.69 16.41
N LEU A 22 -14.15 -18.97 17.02
CA LEU A 22 -14.06 -19.91 18.14
C LEU A 22 -14.69 -19.36 19.42
N ALA A 23 -14.47 -18.05 19.70
CA ALA A 23 -14.95 -17.43 20.94
C ALA A 23 -16.43 -17.05 20.88
N ASN A 24 -16.89 -16.48 19.77
CA ASN A 24 -18.21 -15.86 19.66
C ASN A 24 -19.15 -16.62 18.70
N GLY A 25 -18.67 -17.63 18.01
CA GLY A 25 -19.46 -18.41 17.05
C GLY A 25 -19.81 -17.66 15.75
N THR A 26 -19.30 -16.42 15.58
CA THR A 26 -19.59 -15.56 14.43
C THR A 26 -18.56 -15.73 13.31
N ASN A 27 -18.99 -15.61 12.07
CA ASN A 27 -18.08 -15.52 10.93
C ASN A 27 -17.95 -14.05 10.54
N PRO A 28 -16.73 -13.51 10.44
CA PRO A 28 -16.53 -12.19 9.90
C PRO A 28 -17.11 -12.07 8.48
N THR A 29 -17.80 -10.97 8.22
CA THR A 29 -18.37 -10.63 6.91
C THR A 29 -17.57 -9.50 6.27
N ARG A 30 -17.84 -9.22 5.01
CA ARG A 30 -17.23 -8.06 4.32
C ARG A 30 -17.82 -6.78 4.91
N THR A 31 -16.96 -5.87 5.37
CA THR A 31 -17.33 -4.58 5.97
C THR A 31 -16.84 -3.39 5.15
N GLY A 32 -16.25 -3.63 3.97
CA GLY A 32 -15.59 -2.59 3.19
C GLY A 32 -14.41 -2.00 3.96
N ASN A 33 -14.37 -0.68 4.08
CA ASN A 33 -13.33 0.03 4.83
C ASN A 33 -13.69 0.26 6.30
N ARG A 34 -14.85 -0.21 6.75
CA ARG A 34 -15.33 0.02 8.12
C ARG A 34 -14.67 -0.92 9.11
N HIS A 35 -14.47 -0.42 10.31
CA HIS A 35 -13.95 -1.19 11.43
C HIS A 35 -15.07 -1.55 12.40
N PRO A 36 -15.10 -2.76 13.01
CA PRO A 36 -16.18 -3.17 13.91
C PRO A 36 -16.38 -2.24 15.12
N ALA A 37 -15.29 -1.63 15.62
CA ALA A 37 -15.31 -0.85 16.86
C ALA A 37 -15.06 0.66 16.66
N TYR A 38 -14.57 1.10 15.49
CA TYR A 38 -14.15 2.47 15.27
C TYR A 38 -15.02 3.15 14.21
N SER A 39 -15.33 4.42 14.42
CA SER A 39 -16.01 5.28 13.46
C SER A 39 -15.67 6.76 13.76
N PRO A 40 -15.34 7.56 12.72
CA PRO A 40 -15.14 7.15 11.33
C PRO A 40 -13.92 6.26 11.14
N HIS A 41 -14.04 5.29 10.24
CA HIS A 41 -12.94 4.46 9.78
C HIS A 41 -13.19 4.10 8.31
N GLY A 42 -12.55 4.80 7.39
CA GLY A 42 -12.84 4.64 5.97
C GLY A 42 -11.95 5.44 5.05
N ALA A 43 -12.24 5.34 3.76
CA ALA A 43 -11.65 6.18 2.72
C ALA A 43 -12.68 7.23 2.29
N PHE A 44 -12.28 8.49 2.27
CA PHE A 44 -13.14 9.64 1.98
C PHE A 44 -12.63 10.36 0.74
N ARG A 45 -13.54 10.70 -0.17
CA ARG A 45 -13.18 11.35 -1.42
C ARG A 45 -12.76 12.79 -1.18
N CYS A 46 -11.65 13.16 -1.82
CA CYS A 46 -11.13 14.52 -1.86
C CYS A 46 -11.33 15.15 -3.23
N ALA A 47 -10.89 16.38 -3.41
CA ALA A 47 -10.86 17.06 -4.70
C ALA A 47 -9.99 16.28 -5.70
N ASP A 48 -10.43 16.24 -6.94
CA ASP A 48 -9.71 15.59 -8.02
C ASP A 48 -8.35 16.24 -8.27
N ASP A 49 -7.37 15.42 -8.66
CA ASP A 49 -6.07 15.88 -9.14
C ASP A 49 -6.00 15.72 -10.68
N PRO A 50 -6.22 16.79 -11.45
CA PRO A 50 -6.13 16.72 -12.91
C PRO A 50 -4.72 16.39 -13.42
N GLY A 51 -3.69 16.49 -12.57
CA GLY A 51 -2.31 16.09 -12.90
C GLY A 51 -2.03 14.60 -12.71
N SER A 52 -2.99 13.81 -12.24
CA SER A 52 -2.85 12.36 -12.13
C SER A 52 -3.03 11.67 -13.48
N VAL A 53 -2.08 10.80 -13.86
CA VAL A 53 -2.02 10.21 -15.21
C VAL A 53 -3.17 9.26 -15.49
N ASN A 54 -3.59 8.44 -14.52
CA ASN A 54 -4.54 7.34 -14.75
C ASN A 54 -5.92 7.56 -14.14
N SER A 55 -6.03 8.36 -13.11
CA SER A 55 -7.29 8.67 -12.44
C SER A 55 -7.17 10.01 -11.71
N PRO A 56 -8.08 10.97 -11.94
CA PRO A 56 -8.11 12.19 -11.17
C PRO A 56 -8.57 11.97 -9.73
N ASP A 57 -9.20 10.84 -9.43
CA ASP A 57 -9.79 10.53 -8.13
C ASP A 57 -8.74 10.56 -7.01
N ARG A 58 -8.98 11.36 -5.99
CA ARG A 58 -8.13 11.45 -4.81
C ARG A 58 -8.92 11.07 -3.57
N TRP A 59 -8.29 10.36 -2.66
CA TRP A 59 -8.90 9.84 -1.45
C TRP A 59 -7.95 9.96 -0.27
N VAL A 60 -8.51 10.21 0.91
CA VAL A 60 -7.80 10.13 2.18
C VAL A 60 -8.42 9.03 3.04
N VAL A 61 -7.60 8.21 3.67
CA VAL A 61 -8.06 7.28 4.70
C VAL A 61 -7.96 7.95 6.07
N VAL A 62 -8.97 7.75 6.90
CA VAL A 62 -9.03 8.27 8.27
C VAL A 62 -9.46 7.14 9.19
N ALA A 63 -8.83 7.05 10.37
CA ALA A 63 -9.19 6.10 11.42
C ALA A 63 -9.30 6.82 12.76
N CYS A 64 -10.50 6.87 13.33
CA CYS A 64 -10.73 7.44 14.65
C CYS A 64 -10.95 6.32 15.68
N ARG A 65 -10.02 6.19 16.61
CA ARG A 65 -10.06 5.15 17.64
C ARG A 65 -10.88 5.56 18.86
N ASP A 66 -10.97 6.88 19.11
CA ASP A 66 -11.63 7.44 20.28
C ASP A 66 -12.33 8.77 20.00
N ASP A 67 -13.01 9.31 21.01
CA ASP A 67 -13.78 10.53 20.89
C ASP A 67 -12.89 11.78 20.78
N ALA A 68 -11.67 11.73 21.32
CA ALA A 68 -10.72 12.83 21.24
C ALA A 68 -10.15 12.96 19.80
N GLU A 69 -9.89 11.84 19.12
CA GLU A 69 -9.52 11.84 17.69
C GLU A 69 -10.67 12.36 16.83
N TRP A 70 -11.91 11.98 17.13
CA TRP A 70 -13.07 12.50 16.41
C TRP A 70 -13.23 14.02 16.55
N MET A 71 -13.08 14.56 17.76
CA MET A 71 -13.10 16.02 17.94
C MET A 71 -12.05 16.72 17.11
N ARG A 72 -10.86 16.15 16.98
CA ARG A 72 -9.80 16.70 16.14
C ARG A 72 -10.12 16.62 14.65
N VAL A 73 -10.69 15.50 14.18
CA VAL A 73 -11.15 15.37 12.77
C VAL A 73 -12.19 16.42 12.46
N ALA A 74 -13.23 16.54 13.28
CA ALA A 74 -14.29 17.52 13.11
C ALA A 74 -13.75 18.96 13.13
N GLY A 75 -12.78 19.25 14.01
CA GLY A 75 -12.10 20.53 14.09
C GLY A 75 -11.28 20.86 12.84
N VAL A 76 -10.48 19.93 12.32
CA VAL A 76 -9.70 20.10 11.08
C VAL A 76 -10.63 20.34 9.87
N LEU A 77 -11.74 19.63 9.81
CA LEU A 77 -12.72 19.78 8.73
C LEU A 77 -13.61 21.03 8.86
N GLY A 78 -13.46 21.82 9.94
CA GLY A 78 -14.24 23.04 10.17
C GLY A 78 -15.64 22.83 10.73
N HIS A 79 -15.94 21.63 11.26
CA HIS A 79 -17.25 21.23 11.75
C HIS A 79 -17.19 20.77 13.22
N GLY A 80 -16.46 21.49 14.08
CA GLY A 80 -16.28 21.13 15.48
C GLY A 80 -17.58 21.04 16.32
N ASP A 81 -18.64 21.71 15.88
CA ASP A 81 -19.98 21.66 16.47
C ASP A 81 -20.61 20.25 16.32
N ILE A 82 -20.38 19.58 15.22
CA ILE A 82 -20.86 18.21 14.97
C ILE A 82 -20.31 17.21 16.00
N ALA A 83 -19.12 17.45 16.52
CA ALA A 83 -18.56 16.57 17.55
C ALA A 83 -19.35 16.59 18.88
N GLN A 84 -20.18 17.61 19.09
CA GLN A 84 -21.09 17.71 20.25
C GLN A 84 -22.51 17.21 19.96
N ASP A 85 -22.84 16.89 18.71
CA ASP A 85 -24.12 16.32 18.35
C ASP A 85 -24.30 14.94 18.98
N GLY A 86 -25.45 14.70 19.62
CA GLY A 86 -25.74 13.41 20.30
C GLY A 86 -25.65 12.19 19.40
N ARG A 87 -25.76 12.36 18.07
CA ARG A 87 -25.59 11.29 17.09
C ARG A 87 -24.13 10.90 16.88
N PHE A 88 -23.18 11.81 17.21
CA PHE A 88 -21.75 11.63 16.87
C PHE A 88 -20.79 11.88 18.04
N ASN A 89 -21.28 12.28 19.20
CA ASN A 89 -20.46 12.69 20.34
C ASN A 89 -19.76 11.53 21.09
N SER A 90 -20.11 10.30 20.78
CA SER A 90 -19.45 9.12 21.35
C SER A 90 -19.19 8.07 20.27
N ARG A 91 -18.23 7.19 20.54
CA ARG A 91 -17.87 6.10 19.63
C ARG A 91 -19.07 5.21 19.29
N VAL A 92 -19.93 4.91 20.27
CA VAL A 92 -21.12 4.09 20.05
C VAL A 92 -22.11 4.84 19.17
N ALA A 93 -22.41 6.08 19.50
CA ALA A 93 -23.34 6.91 18.71
C ALA A 93 -22.86 7.06 17.26
N ARG A 94 -21.57 7.24 17.03
CA ARG A 94 -21.02 7.28 15.65
C ARG A 94 -21.15 5.96 14.91
N LYS A 95 -21.01 4.82 15.60
CA LYS A 95 -21.23 3.51 14.98
C LYS A 95 -22.71 3.31 14.60
N ASP A 96 -23.62 3.73 15.45
CA ASP A 96 -25.07 3.62 15.20
C ASP A 96 -25.54 4.53 14.05
N ASN A 97 -24.81 5.63 13.79
CA ASN A 97 -25.12 6.61 12.75
C ASN A 97 -24.00 6.68 11.67
N GLU A 98 -23.31 5.56 11.43
CA GLU A 98 -22.09 5.53 10.60
C GLU A 98 -22.34 5.96 9.14
N ASP A 99 -23.48 5.55 8.54
CA ASP A 99 -23.83 5.92 7.16
C ASP A 99 -24.00 7.44 7.00
N GLU A 100 -24.69 8.07 7.94
CA GLU A 100 -24.89 9.52 7.94
C GLU A 100 -23.55 10.24 8.15
N LEU A 101 -22.76 9.79 9.10
CA LEU A 101 -21.47 10.37 9.40
C LEU A 101 -20.50 10.30 8.20
N GLU A 102 -20.43 9.17 7.51
CA GLU A 102 -19.61 9.00 6.32
C GLU A 102 -20.08 9.93 5.18
N GLY A 103 -21.39 10.09 5.02
CA GLY A 103 -21.96 11.04 4.06
C GLY A 103 -21.55 12.49 4.34
N LEU A 104 -21.58 12.90 5.61
CA LEU A 104 -21.12 14.23 6.04
C LEU A 104 -19.63 14.41 5.79
N ILE A 105 -18.79 13.47 6.22
CA ILE A 105 -17.34 13.57 6.02
C ILE A 105 -17.01 13.64 4.53
N ASN A 106 -17.62 12.80 3.69
CA ASN A 106 -17.40 12.87 2.24
C ASN A 106 -17.76 14.26 1.66
N SER A 107 -18.82 14.88 2.16
CA SER A 107 -19.18 16.23 1.71
C SER A 107 -18.15 17.30 2.13
N TRP A 108 -17.57 17.14 3.32
CA TRP A 108 -16.56 18.08 3.84
C TRP A 108 -15.18 17.90 3.19
N THR A 109 -14.81 16.67 2.88
CA THR A 109 -13.49 16.36 2.29
C THR A 109 -13.43 16.64 0.79
N ALA A 110 -14.58 16.68 0.10
CA ALA A 110 -14.66 16.86 -1.35
C ALA A 110 -13.95 18.11 -1.88
N GLY A 111 -13.83 19.16 -1.07
CA GLY A 111 -13.13 20.41 -1.43
C GLY A 111 -11.65 20.44 -1.06
N TRP A 112 -11.14 19.43 -0.36
CA TRP A 112 -9.76 19.37 0.09
C TRP A 112 -8.87 18.64 -0.90
N LYS A 113 -7.63 19.10 -1.06
CA LYS A 113 -6.60 18.24 -1.64
C LYS A 113 -6.20 17.15 -0.65
N ALA A 114 -6.07 15.92 -1.11
CA ALA A 114 -5.83 14.77 -0.24
C ALA A 114 -4.55 14.92 0.60
N GLU A 115 -3.48 15.44 0.01
CA GLU A 115 -2.20 15.66 0.69
C GLU A 115 -2.29 16.74 1.78
N GLU A 116 -2.99 17.84 1.50
CA GLU A 116 -3.19 18.94 2.45
C GLU A 116 -4.04 18.47 3.64
N LEU A 117 -5.13 17.74 3.37
CA LEU A 117 -5.99 17.20 4.41
C LEU A 117 -5.25 16.14 5.25
N CYS A 118 -4.53 15.23 4.60
CA CYS A 118 -3.73 14.23 5.30
C CYS A 118 -2.73 14.88 6.25
N ALA A 119 -1.98 15.88 5.77
CA ALA A 119 -1.00 16.61 6.60
C ALA A 119 -1.67 17.33 7.77
N ALA A 120 -2.82 17.96 7.56
CA ALA A 120 -3.57 18.65 8.62
C ALA A 120 -4.08 17.69 9.69
N LEU A 121 -4.61 16.52 9.28
CA LEU A 121 -5.08 15.48 10.19
C LEU A 121 -3.93 14.87 10.99
N GLN A 122 -2.82 14.56 10.35
CA GLN A 122 -1.63 14.02 11.01
C GLN A 122 -1.03 15.03 12.01
N ALA A 123 -0.95 16.30 11.64
CA ALA A 123 -0.51 17.38 12.53
C ALA A 123 -1.42 17.54 13.77
N ALA A 124 -2.71 17.25 13.62
CA ALA A 124 -3.67 17.18 14.72
C ALA A 124 -3.60 15.87 15.53
N GLY A 125 -2.71 14.94 15.19
CA GLY A 125 -2.57 13.65 15.85
C GLY A 125 -3.66 12.65 15.51
N VAL A 126 -4.23 12.73 14.32
CA VAL A 126 -5.22 11.78 13.79
C VAL A 126 -4.53 10.84 12.81
N PRO A 127 -4.69 9.51 12.93
CA PRO A 127 -4.23 8.56 11.93
C PRO A 127 -4.95 8.80 10.58
N ALA A 128 -4.18 9.22 9.60
CA ALA A 128 -4.66 9.48 8.24
C ALA A 128 -3.56 9.17 7.22
N GLY A 129 -3.96 8.84 5.99
CA GLY A 129 -3.06 8.58 4.87
C GLY A 129 -3.72 8.91 3.54
N VAL A 130 -2.94 9.31 2.56
CA VAL A 130 -3.41 9.47 1.17
C VAL A 130 -3.51 8.08 0.54
N VAL A 131 -4.59 7.81 -0.20
CA VAL A 131 -4.66 6.63 -1.07
C VAL A 131 -3.84 6.91 -2.31
N GLN A 132 -2.71 6.24 -2.41
CA GLN A 132 -1.69 6.47 -3.45
C GLN A 132 -1.88 5.54 -4.64
N ASN A 133 -1.63 6.05 -5.83
CA ASN A 133 -1.41 5.28 -7.04
C ASN A 133 0.10 5.08 -7.31
N ALA A 134 0.45 4.35 -8.38
CA ALA A 134 1.85 4.09 -8.72
C ALA A 134 2.66 5.38 -8.97
N GLN A 135 2.06 6.39 -9.61
CA GLN A 135 2.71 7.68 -9.83
C GLN A 135 3.02 8.39 -8.49
N ASP A 136 2.10 8.34 -7.55
CA ASP A 136 2.31 8.94 -6.22
C ASP A 136 3.48 8.28 -5.49
N MET A 137 3.53 6.93 -5.53
CA MET A 137 4.60 6.18 -4.88
C MET A 137 5.98 6.48 -5.49
N LEU A 138 6.06 6.53 -6.83
CA LEU A 138 7.32 6.79 -7.54
C LEU A 138 7.78 8.24 -7.44
N ASP A 139 6.82 9.20 -7.62
CA ASP A 139 7.18 10.58 -7.86
C ASP A 139 6.92 11.51 -6.66
N ARG A 140 5.99 11.17 -5.78
CA ARG A 140 5.45 12.12 -4.80
C ARG A 140 5.66 11.70 -3.35
N ASP A 141 5.74 10.39 -3.03
CA ASP A 141 5.83 9.93 -1.65
C ASP A 141 7.18 10.34 -1.02
N PRO A 142 7.16 11.20 0.03
CA PRO A 142 8.39 11.66 0.66
C PRO A 142 9.07 10.57 1.48
N HIS A 143 8.30 9.61 2.04
CA HIS A 143 8.85 8.52 2.82
C HIS A 143 9.60 7.52 1.94
N LEU A 144 9.04 7.14 0.79
CA LEU A 144 9.70 6.23 -0.15
C LEU A 144 10.96 6.86 -0.75
N LYS A 145 10.94 8.19 -0.99
CA LYS A 145 12.12 8.95 -1.41
C LYS A 145 13.22 8.99 -0.34
N ASP A 146 12.88 9.32 0.89
CA ASP A 146 13.84 9.34 2.01
C ASP A 146 14.46 7.96 2.26
N ARG A 147 13.69 6.91 2.04
CA ARG A 147 14.18 5.54 2.16
C ARG A 147 14.97 5.06 0.94
N GLU A 148 15.04 5.82 -0.14
CA GLU A 148 15.62 5.38 -1.43
C GLU A 148 15.05 4.02 -1.84
N TYR A 149 13.71 3.87 -1.64
CA TYR A 149 13.05 2.58 -1.86
C TYR A 149 13.08 2.15 -3.31
N TYR A 150 12.89 3.09 -4.25
CA TYR A 150 13.03 2.84 -5.67
C TYR A 150 14.44 3.14 -6.12
N GLN A 151 15.13 2.12 -6.62
CA GLN A 151 16.44 2.25 -7.28
C GLN A 151 16.26 2.22 -8.79
N TYR A 152 16.94 3.11 -9.48
CA TYR A 152 16.80 3.23 -10.92
C TYR A 152 18.02 2.60 -11.61
N VAL A 153 17.72 1.76 -12.61
CA VAL A 153 18.71 1.13 -13.48
C VAL A 153 18.42 1.43 -14.95
N GLU A 154 19.44 1.38 -15.78
CA GLU A 154 19.29 1.57 -17.23
C GLU A 154 19.25 0.19 -17.90
N HIS A 155 18.09 -0.18 -18.45
CA HIS A 155 17.91 -1.39 -19.23
C HIS A 155 18.14 -1.11 -20.71
N ALA A 156 18.84 -2.01 -21.43
CA ALA A 156 19.26 -1.79 -22.81
C ALA A 156 18.10 -1.54 -23.79
N GLU A 157 16.94 -2.16 -23.58
CA GLU A 157 15.75 -2.03 -24.43
C GLU A 157 14.68 -1.15 -23.80
N ALA A 158 14.40 -1.30 -22.48
CA ALA A 158 13.33 -0.58 -21.80
C ALA A 158 13.73 0.83 -21.32
N GLY A 159 15.04 1.14 -21.30
CA GLY A 159 15.55 2.41 -20.80
C GLY A 159 15.57 2.45 -19.27
N ARG A 160 15.31 3.62 -18.70
CA ARG A 160 15.37 3.83 -17.24
C ARG A 160 14.17 3.21 -16.54
N GLU A 161 14.43 2.23 -15.69
CA GLU A 161 13.43 1.50 -14.92
C GLU A 161 13.59 1.71 -13.41
N ALA A 162 12.46 1.76 -12.70
CA ALA A 162 12.42 1.80 -11.24
C ALA A 162 12.27 0.39 -10.69
N HIS A 163 13.16 -0.01 -9.82
CA HIS A 163 13.12 -1.31 -9.14
C HIS A 163 12.91 -1.14 -7.64
N ASP A 164 12.09 -2.00 -7.06
CA ASP A 164 11.84 -2.06 -5.63
C ASP A 164 13.10 -2.53 -4.89
N SER A 165 13.49 -1.79 -3.88
CA SER A 165 14.50 -2.26 -2.92
C SER A 165 13.90 -3.19 -1.88
N PRO A 166 14.71 -4.06 -1.23
CA PRO A 166 14.24 -4.79 -0.06
C PRO A 166 13.69 -3.84 1.00
N ALA A 167 12.48 -4.15 1.52
CA ALA A 167 11.84 -3.32 2.53
C ALA A 167 12.65 -3.28 3.86
N ALA A 168 13.39 -4.35 4.17
CA ALA A 168 14.28 -4.41 5.33
C ALA A 168 15.60 -3.70 5.04
N ARG A 169 15.97 -2.75 5.91
CA ARG A 169 17.31 -2.15 5.90
C ARG A 169 18.22 -2.93 6.86
N LEU A 170 19.28 -3.50 6.31
CA LEU A 170 20.30 -4.19 7.07
C LEU A 170 21.54 -3.31 7.17
N SER A 171 22.02 -3.06 8.38
CA SER A 171 23.15 -2.15 8.62
C SER A 171 24.47 -2.69 8.07
N GLU A 172 24.71 -3.99 8.21
CA GLU A 172 25.96 -4.65 7.82
C GLU A 172 25.95 -5.14 6.37
N THR A 173 24.77 -5.49 5.85
CA THR A 173 24.61 -6.05 4.51
C THR A 173 23.40 -5.38 3.81
N PRO A 174 23.49 -4.09 3.48
CA PRO A 174 22.38 -3.38 2.85
C PRO A 174 22.00 -4.05 1.51
N GLY A 175 20.68 -4.23 1.31
CA GLY A 175 20.15 -4.70 0.05
C GLY A 175 20.25 -3.62 -1.03
N TRP A 176 20.53 -4.02 -2.26
CA TRP A 176 20.62 -3.15 -3.43
C TRP A 176 20.20 -3.91 -4.69
N VAL A 177 19.84 -3.16 -5.73
CA VAL A 177 19.52 -3.72 -7.04
C VAL A 177 20.84 -3.81 -7.85
N PRO A 178 21.32 -5.02 -8.19
CA PRO A 178 22.65 -5.19 -8.78
C PRO A 178 22.75 -4.71 -10.24
N GLY A 179 21.63 -4.54 -10.91
CA GLY A 179 21.59 -4.11 -12.31
C GLY A 179 20.22 -4.38 -12.93
N PRO A 180 20.05 -4.05 -14.22
CA PRO A 180 18.83 -4.31 -14.96
C PRO A 180 18.62 -5.81 -15.18
N ALA A 181 17.39 -6.17 -15.58
CA ALA A 181 17.09 -7.51 -16.04
C ALA A 181 17.94 -7.85 -17.27
N PRO A 182 18.44 -9.09 -17.39
CA PRO A 182 19.23 -9.48 -18.57
C PRO A 182 18.34 -9.57 -19.81
N LEU A 183 18.92 -9.29 -20.97
CA LEU A 183 18.30 -9.61 -22.24
C LEU A 183 18.20 -11.13 -22.45
N MET A 184 17.30 -11.54 -23.34
CA MET A 184 17.15 -12.96 -23.67
C MET A 184 18.48 -13.52 -24.18
N GLY A 185 18.96 -14.59 -23.57
CA GLY A 185 20.23 -15.23 -23.95
C GLY A 185 21.49 -14.53 -23.50
N GLU A 186 21.42 -13.34 -22.88
CA GLU A 186 22.58 -12.53 -22.51
C GLU A 186 23.62 -13.29 -21.68
N HIS A 187 23.16 -14.17 -20.80
CA HIS A 187 24.04 -14.94 -19.91
C HIS A 187 24.17 -16.41 -20.29
N THR A 188 23.59 -16.85 -21.41
CA THR A 188 23.55 -18.26 -21.82
C THR A 188 24.95 -18.86 -21.87
N MET A 189 25.90 -18.18 -22.52
CA MET A 189 27.27 -18.67 -22.65
C MET A 189 27.97 -18.78 -21.29
N ASP A 190 27.89 -17.73 -20.47
CA ASP A 190 28.55 -17.69 -19.16
C ASP A 190 28.00 -18.77 -18.21
N VAL A 191 26.66 -18.96 -18.20
CA VAL A 191 26.00 -19.99 -17.38
C VAL A 191 26.40 -21.40 -17.85
N CYS A 192 26.35 -21.65 -19.17
CA CYS A 192 26.70 -22.96 -19.72
C CYS A 192 28.15 -23.33 -19.46
N GLU A 193 29.07 -22.41 -19.67
CA GLU A 193 30.50 -22.65 -19.48
C GLU A 193 30.88 -22.70 -17.99
N ARG A 194 30.62 -21.62 -17.24
CA ARG A 194 31.13 -21.49 -15.86
C ARG A 194 30.37 -22.24 -14.81
N ILE A 195 29.02 -22.37 -14.95
CA ILE A 195 28.16 -22.95 -13.92
C ILE A 195 27.85 -24.41 -14.23
N ILE A 196 27.50 -24.69 -15.49
CA ILE A 196 27.15 -26.05 -15.93
C ILE A 196 28.41 -26.84 -16.27
N GLY A 197 29.44 -26.18 -16.77
CA GLY A 197 30.72 -26.80 -17.14
C GLY A 197 30.74 -27.44 -18.53
N LEU A 198 29.87 -26.96 -19.44
CA LEU A 198 29.86 -27.42 -20.82
C LEU A 198 31.08 -26.87 -21.58
N THR A 199 31.57 -27.65 -22.52
CA THR A 199 32.58 -27.21 -23.46
C THR A 199 31.98 -26.31 -24.52
N MET A 200 32.83 -25.50 -25.20
CA MET A 200 32.36 -24.64 -26.30
C MET A 200 31.75 -25.42 -27.45
N ASP A 201 32.26 -26.66 -27.74
CA ASP A 201 31.67 -27.51 -28.78
C ASP A 201 30.29 -27.99 -28.40
N GLU A 202 30.08 -28.42 -27.15
CA GLU A 202 28.73 -28.84 -26.64
C GLU A 202 27.73 -27.66 -26.67
N ILE A 203 28.18 -26.46 -26.31
CA ILE A 203 27.33 -25.25 -26.38
C ILE A 203 26.96 -24.94 -27.85
N ALA A 204 27.93 -25.04 -28.77
CA ALA A 204 27.70 -24.79 -30.18
C ALA A 204 26.68 -25.80 -30.78
N ASP A 205 26.78 -27.08 -30.41
CA ASP A 205 25.84 -28.11 -30.81
C ASP A 205 24.42 -27.80 -30.30
N LEU A 206 24.28 -27.43 -29.03
CA LEU A 206 22.97 -27.09 -28.43
C LEU A 206 22.36 -25.80 -29.03
N LEU A 207 23.18 -24.83 -29.42
CA LEU A 207 22.72 -23.66 -30.17
C LEU A 207 22.25 -24.04 -31.58
N ALA A 208 23.01 -24.93 -32.26
CA ALA A 208 22.65 -25.40 -33.60
C ALA A 208 21.36 -26.24 -33.61
N GLU A 209 21.09 -26.96 -32.54
CA GLU A 209 19.85 -27.72 -32.32
C GLU A 209 18.67 -26.82 -31.87
N GLY A 210 18.89 -25.56 -31.57
CA GLY A 210 17.88 -24.63 -31.08
C GLY A 210 17.40 -24.91 -29.63
N VAL A 211 18.20 -25.60 -28.85
CA VAL A 211 17.96 -25.87 -27.42
C VAL A 211 18.33 -24.63 -26.59
N LEU A 212 19.40 -23.93 -26.98
CA LEU A 212 19.85 -22.68 -26.40
C LEU A 212 19.54 -21.49 -27.31
N VAL A 213 19.39 -20.29 -26.69
CA VAL A 213 19.21 -19.00 -27.38
C VAL A 213 20.23 -18.00 -26.88
#